data_93df2828b28559ec7757aefaf94075f9
#
_entry.id   93df2828b28559ec7757aefaf94075f9
#
_cell.length_a   1.000
_cell.length_b   1.000
_cell.length_c   1.000
_cell.angle_alpha   90.00
_cell.angle_beta   90.00
_cell.angle_gamma   90.00
#
_symmetry.space_group_name_H-M   'P 1'
#
loop_
_entity.id
_entity.type
_entity.pdbx_description
1 polymer ?
#
loop_
_entity_poly.entity_id
_entity_poly.type
_entity_poly.pdbx_seq_one_letter_code
_entity_poly.pdbx_strand_id
1 'polypeptide(L)'
;MRQDRPARRDTAKDKANYPPKPKAKGFRALYYHYCYLLGVFPEKKPKNQNKRLHFLLREDLIKMEAISEEARLLARHQIDTAGQLSSYKDTLTTRIEAVTDERKALYKKQRTVAVNSDDDTLSLVKEQIAAFTAELKGLRKEVRLCDDIAVRSGVMSEKLNAIEAEEKSKGKETKRDERIRRRG
;
A
#
# COMPACT_ATOMS: atom_id res chain seq x y z
N MET A 1 47.82 24.78 10.62
CA MET A 1 46.49 24.63 11.18
C MET A 1 45.88 23.36 10.62
N ARG A 2 45.84 22.31 11.40
CA ARG A 2 45.15 21.01 11.02
C ARG A 2 43.71 21.14 11.43
N GLN A 3 42.76 21.05 10.46
CA GLN A 3 41.35 21.04 10.74
C GLN A 3 40.98 19.65 11.31
N ASP A 4 40.47 19.65 12.53
CA ASP A 4 39.91 18.45 13.17
C ASP A 4 38.68 17.99 12.41
N ARG A 5 38.78 16.77 11.82
CA ARG A 5 37.63 16.08 11.26
C ARG A 5 36.73 15.61 12.41
N PRO A 6 35.41 15.90 12.38
CA PRO A 6 34.51 15.40 13.40
C PRO A 6 34.51 13.88 13.38
N ALA A 7 34.62 13.27 14.56
CA ALA A 7 34.60 11.82 14.76
C ALA A 7 33.37 11.20 14.09
N ARG A 8 33.56 10.14 13.28
CA ARG A 8 32.47 9.33 12.73
C ARG A 8 31.65 8.79 13.90
N ARG A 9 30.41 9.23 14.01
CA ARG A 9 29.42 8.64 14.93
C ARG A 9 29.31 7.14 14.64
N ASP A 10 29.58 6.32 15.66
CA ASP A 10 29.44 4.88 15.60
C ASP A 10 27.97 4.48 15.44
N THR A 11 27.51 4.39 14.21
CA THR A 11 26.14 4.00 13.84
C THR A 11 25.81 2.54 14.20
N ALA A 12 26.78 1.78 14.73
CA ALA A 12 26.57 0.39 15.15
C ALA A 12 25.92 0.28 16.55
N LYS A 13 26.17 1.25 17.45
CA LYS A 13 25.61 1.24 18.82
C LYS A 13 24.15 1.68 18.87
N ASP A 14 23.72 2.55 17.95
CA ASP A 14 22.32 3.04 17.92
C ASP A 14 21.32 1.98 17.42
N LYS A 15 21.78 0.91 16.78
CA LYS A 15 20.91 -0.18 16.29
C LYS A 15 20.50 -1.20 17.36
N ALA A 16 21.21 -1.23 18.48
CA ALA A 16 20.99 -2.22 19.54
C ALA A 16 19.76 -1.94 20.42
N ASN A 17 19.25 -0.71 20.42
CA ASN A 17 18.15 -0.28 21.32
C ASN A 17 16.76 -0.18 20.68
N TYR A 18 16.62 -0.45 19.36
CA TYR A 18 15.30 -0.49 18.74
C TYR A 18 14.81 -1.94 18.67
N PRO A 19 13.60 -2.23 19.20
CA PRO A 19 13.02 -3.55 19.02
C PRO A 19 12.92 -3.85 17.51
N PRO A 20 13.21 -5.09 17.09
CA PRO A 20 13.15 -5.46 15.69
C PRO A 20 11.74 -5.15 15.16
N LYS A 21 11.67 -4.37 14.08
CA LYS A 21 10.38 -4.06 13.45
C LYS A 21 9.67 -5.36 13.09
N PRO A 22 8.40 -5.52 13.47
CA PRO A 22 7.66 -6.75 13.15
C PRO A 22 7.73 -7.02 11.65
N LYS A 23 8.09 -8.25 11.29
CA LYS A 23 8.14 -8.67 9.89
C LYS A 23 6.73 -8.60 9.31
N ALA A 24 6.58 -7.97 8.16
CA ALA A 24 5.31 -7.96 7.44
C ALA A 24 4.87 -9.40 7.13
N LYS A 25 3.57 -9.69 7.29
CA LYS A 25 2.96 -11.00 7.03
C LYS A 25 1.79 -10.84 6.04
N GLY A 26 1.29 -11.94 5.53
CA GLY A 26 0.10 -11.96 4.68
C GLY A 26 0.13 -10.93 3.55
N PHE A 27 -0.92 -10.12 3.42
CA PHE A 27 -1.05 -9.13 2.37
C PHE A 27 0.08 -8.10 2.37
N ARG A 28 0.52 -7.61 3.53
CA ARG A 28 1.62 -6.65 3.58
C ARG A 28 2.93 -7.25 3.05
N ALA A 29 3.23 -8.50 3.37
CA ALA A 29 4.41 -9.18 2.86
C ALA A 29 4.34 -9.35 1.34
N LEU A 30 3.18 -9.78 0.81
CA LEU A 30 2.93 -9.95 -0.62
C LEU A 30 3.12 -8.63 -1.38
N TYR A 31 2.46 -7.56 -0.93
CA TYR A 31 2.55 -6.25 -1.56
C TYR A 31 3.96 -5.65 -1.50
N TYR A 32 4.65 -5.77 -0.37
CA TYR A 32 6.02 -5.29 -0.25
C TYR A 32 6.96 -6.04 -1.18
N HIS A 33 6.83 -7.37 -1.26
CA HIS A 33 7.63 -8.16 -2.19
C HIS A 33 7.37 -7.74 -3.64
N TYR A 34 6.12 -7.54 -4.00
CA TYR A 34 5.70 -7.09 -5.32
C TYR A 34 6.23 -5.68 -5.65
N CYS A 35 6.15 -4.74 -4.70
CA CYS A 35 6.73 -3.40 -4.82
C CYS A 35 8.25 -3.42 -5.02
N TYR A 36 8.98 -4.35 -4.38
CA TYR A 36 10.42 -4.54 -4.63
C TYR A 36 10.70 -5.06 -6.04
N LEU A 37 9.91 -6.01 -6.53
CA LEU A 37 10.06 -6.53 -7.88
C LEU A 37 9.79 -5.47 -8.96
N LEU A 38 8.83 -4.60 -8.72
CA LEU A 38 8.49 -3.48 -9.61
C LEU A 38 9.44 -2.28 -9.48
N GLY A 39 10.37 -2.29 -8.51
CA GLY A 39 11.30 -1.19 -8.27
C GLY A 39 10.69 0.04 -7.58
N VAL A 40 9.50 -0.08 -6.99
CA VAL A 40 8.85 0.99 -6.18
C VAL A 40 9.66 1.28 -4.93
N PHE A 41 10.20 0.23 -4.28
CA PHE A 41 11.08 0.37 -3.14
C PHE A 41 12.54 0.18 -3.55
N PRO A 42 13.45 1.11 -3.18
CA PRO A 42 14.85 0.95 -3.47
C PRO A 42 15.43 -0.23 -2.69
N GLU A 43 16.11 -1.14 -3.36
CA GLU A 43 16.91 -2.18 -2.70
C GLU A 43 18.05 -1.53 -1.92
N LYS A 44 18.23 -1.93 -0.65
CA LYS A 44 19.33 -1.42 0.20
C LYS A 44 20.73 -1.74 -0.32
N LYS A 45 20.85 -2.72 -1.24
CA LYS A 45 22.07 -3.05 -2.01
C LYS A 45 21.61 -3.50 -3.39
N PRO A 46 22.01 -2.83 -4.47
CA PRO A 46 21.74 -3.28 -5.82
C PRO A 46 22.52 -4.56 -6.08
N LYS A 47 21.90 -5.70 -5.79
CA LYS A 47 22.40 -7.02 -6.21
C LYS A 47 21.98 -7.21 -7.66
N ASN A 48 22.86 -6.91 -8.59
CA ASN A 48 22.65 -7.02 -10.03
C ASN A 48 21.65 -6.03 -10.64
N GLN A 49 22.16 -4.92 -11.12
CA GLN A 49 21.43 -3.92 -11.92
C GLN A 49 20.87 -4.46 -13.26
N ASN A 50 21.09 -5.73 -13.59
CA ASN A 50 20.71 -6.36 -14.86
C ASN A 50 19.59 -7.39 -14.77
N LYS A 51 18.87 -7.52 -13.63
CA LYS A 51 17.67 -8.35 -13.60
C LYS A 51 16.59 -7.69 -14.43
N ARG A 52 16.39 -8.16 -15.65
CA ARG A 52 15.23 -7.77 -16.47
C ARG A 52 13.96 -8.15 -15.70
N LEU A 53 13.06 -7.18 -15.60
CA LEU A 53 11.72 -7.43 -15.05
C LEU A 53 11.08 -8.59 -15.79
N HIS A 54 10.55 -9.56 -15.03
CA HIS A 54 9.86 -10.71 -15.59
C HIS A 54 8.70 -10.24 -16.48
N PHE A 55 8.47 -10.88 -17.63
CA PHE A 55 7.48 -10.42 -18.60
C PHE A 55 6.06 -10.34 -18.01
N LEU A 56 5.68 -11.25 -17.09
CA LEU A 56 4.40 -11.25 -16.38
C LEU A 56 4.16 -10.01 -15.52
N LEU A 57 5.23 -9.31 -15.12
CA LEU A 57 5.14 -8.11 -14.29
C LEU A 57 5.10 -6.81 -15.11
N ARG A 58 5.30 -6.88 -16.43
CA ARG A 58 5.40 -5.67 -17.27
C ARG A 58 4.10 -4.87 -17.31
N GLU A 59 2.96 -5.55 -17.35
CA GLU A 59 1.65 -4.89 -17.32
C GLU A 59 1.39 -4.19 -15.99
N ASP A 60 1.98 -4.69 -14.91
CA ASP A 60 1.79 -4.13 -13.58
C ASP A 60 2.60 -2.86 -13.34
N LEU A 61 3.58 -2.55 -14.21
CA LEU A 61 4.27 -1.25 -14.20
C LEU A 61 3.30 -0.09 -14.43
N ILE A 62 2.30 -0.28 -15.28
CA ILE A 62 1.26 0.74 -15.55
C ILE A 62 0.42 0.98 -14.29
N LYS A 63 0.27 -0.05 -13.45
CA LYS A 63 -0.51 -0.02 -12.21
C LYS A 63 0.34 0.27 -10.97
N MET A 64 1.62 0.57 -11.14
CA MET A 64 2.60 0.72 -10.06
C MET A 64 2.18 1.75 -9.01
N GLU A 65 1.59 2.87 -9.43
CA GLU A 65 1.12 3.91 -8.52
C GLU A 65 -0.06 3.42 -7.67
N ALA A 66 -1.04 2.75 -8.28
CA ALA A 66 -2.17 2.15 -7.55
C ALA A 66 -1.70 1.09 -6.56
N ILE A 67 -0.80 0.19 -6.97
CA ILE A 67 -0.18 -0.83 -6.10
C ILE A 67 0.55 -0.18 -4.92
N SER A 68 1.24 0.95 -5.16
CA SER A 68 1.92 1.70 -4.10
C SER A 68 0.92 2.33 -3.11
N GLU A 69 -0.20 2.88 -3.57
CA GLU A 69 -1.26 3.40 -2.69
C GLU A 69 -1.89 2.28 -1.85
N GLU A 70 -2.18 1.13 -2.45
CA GLU A 70 -2.68 -0.06 -1.77
C GLU A 70 -1.70 -0.56 -0.68
N ALA A 71 -0.40 -0.64 -1.01
CA ALA A 71 0.64 -1.02 -0.05
C ALA A 71 0.72 -0.04 1.14
N ARG A 72 0.55 1.26 0.88
CA ARG A 72 0.52 2.29 1.94
C ARG A 72 -0.70 2.15 2.84
N LEU A 73 -1.87 1.83 2.29
CA LEU A 73 -3.09 1.60 3.07
C LEU A 73 -2.90 0.38 3.98
N LEU A 74 -2.44 -0.75 3.44
CA LEU A 74 -2.15 -1.96 4.22
C LEU A 74 -1.14 -1.70 5.35
N ALA A 75 -0.10 -0.89 5.06
CA ALA A 75 0.92 -0.53 6.05
C ALA A 75 0.36 0.37 7.16
N ARG A 76 -0.46 1.37 6.79
CA ARG A 76 -1.05 2.33 7.74
C ARG A 76 -1.97 1.66 8.74
N HIS A 77 -2.81 0.76 8.26
CA HIS A 77 -3.82 0.07 9.07
C HIS A 77 -3.38 -1.31 9.55
N GLN A 78 -2.13 -1.73 9.25
CA GLN A 78 -1.53 -3.00 9.64
C GLN A 78 -2.38 -4.23 9.24
N ILE A 79 -2.95 -4.18 8.03
CA ILE A 79 -3.81 -5.21 7.49
C ILE A 79 -2.96 -6.31 6.86
N ASP A 80 -3.01 -7.51 7.43
CA ASP A 80 -2.27 -8.68 6.98
C ASP A 80 -3.15 -9.77 6.36
N THR A 81 -4.45 -9.79 6.70
CA THR A 81 -5.39 -10.86 6.31
C THR A 81 -6.63 -10.31 5.62
N ALA A 82 -7.29 -11.19 4.85
CA ALA A 82 -8.56 -10.85 4.20
C ALA A 82 -9.66 -10.49 5.22
N GLY A 83 -9.68 -11.17 6.38
CA GLY A 83 -10.64 -10.85 7.45
C GLY A 83 -10.43 -9.45 8.03
N GLN A 84 -9.17 -9.03 8.26
CA GLN A 84 -8.86 -7.66 8.69
C GLN A 84 -9.24 -6.63 7.63
N LEU A 85 -9.02 -6.93 6.34
CA LEU A 85 -9.42 -6.06 5.24
C LEU A 85 -10.94 -5.87 5.18
N SER A 86 -11.71 -6.96 5.33
CA SER A 86 -13.17 -6.91 5.39
C SER A 86 -13.65 -6.09 6.58
N SER A 87 -13.15 -6.37 7.79
CA SER A 87 -13.52 -5.62 8.99
C SER A 87 -13.20 -4.13 8.86
N TYR A 88 -12.06 -3.78 8.26
CA TYR A 88 -11.72 -2.39 7.99
C TYR A 88 -12.69 -1.75 7.00
N LYS A 89 -13.04 -2.44 5.91
CA LYS A 89 -14.03 -1.99 4.94
C LYS A 89 -15.40 -1.76 5.60
N ASP A 90 -15.83 -2.65 6.49
CA ASP A 90 -17.10 -2.52 7.21
C ASP A 90 -17.10 -1.28 8.12
N THR A 91 -15.98 -0.99 8.81
CA THR A 91 -15.85 0.25 9.61
C THR A 91 -15.93 1.51 8.74
N LEU A 92 -15.31 1.50 7.55
CA LEU A 92 -15.40 2.62 6.61
C LEU A 92 -16.84 2.81 6.10
N THR A 93 -17.55 1.72 5.81
CA THR A 93 -18.94 1.77 5.34
C THR A 93 -19.85 2.36 6.40
N THR A 94 -19.73 1.91 7.65
CA THR A 94 -20.47 2.48 8.79
C THR A 94 -20.17 3.98 8.97
N ARG A 95 -18.89 4.38 8.83
CA ARG A 95 -18.52 5.80 8.91
C ARG A 95 -19.12 6.61 7.75
N ILE A 96 -19.14 6.06 6.53
CA ILE A 96 -19.77 6.69 5.36
C ILE A 96 -21.27 6.93 5.61
N GLU A 97 -21.97 5.98 6.18
CA GLU A 97 -23.39 6.11 6.53
C GLU A 97 -23.59 7.23 7.55
N ALA A 98 -22.83 7.21 8.65
CA ALA A 98 -22.90 8.24 9.68
C ALA A 98 -22.64 9.66 9.13
N VAL A 99 -21.52 9.85 8.40
CA VAL A 99 -21.19 11.16 7.81
C VAL A 99 -22.21 11.60 6.77
N THR A 100 -22.80 10.64 6.03
CA THR A 100 -23.86 10.94 5.07
C THR A 100 -25.11 11.49 5.77
N ASP A 101 -25.48 10.92 6.90
CA ASP A 101 -26.65 11.35 7.66
C ASP A 101 -26.40 12.70 8.37
N GLU A 102 -25.20 12.90 8.93
CA GLU A 102 -24.78 14.20 9.46
C GLU A 102 -24.83 15.29 8.37
N ARG A 103 -24.33 14.99 7.17
CA ARG A 103 -24.39 15.93 6.04
C ARG A 103 -25.83 16.22 5.61
N LYS A 104 -26.73 15.22 5.59
CA LYS A 104 -28.16 15.43 5.31
C LYS A 104 -28.80 16.35 6.35
N ALA A 105 -28.46 16.20 7.63
CA ALA A 105 -28.93 17.07 8.69
C ALA A 105 -28.46 18.51 8.49
N LEU A 106 -27.20 18.72 8.08
CA LEU A 106 -26.71 20.06 7.75
C LEU A 106 -27.39 20.69 6.55
N TYR A 107 -27.74 19.93 5.51
CA TYR A 107 -28.55 20.46 4.40
C TYR A 107 -29.95 20.91 4.84
N LYS A 108 -30.59 20.20 5.78
CA LYS A 108 -31.84 20.63 6.35
C LYS A 108 -31.66 21.93 7.15
N LYS A 109 -30.61 22.01 7.99
CA LYS A 109 -30.25 23.22 8.75
C LYS A 109 -29.95 24.40 7.82
N GLN A 110 -29.20 24.18 6.73
CA GLN A 110 -28.91 25.21 5.74
C GLN A 110 -30.17 25.86 5.16
N ARG A 111 -31.20 25.05 4.87
CA ARG A 111 -32.50 25.57 4.35
C ARG A 111 -33.21 26.45 5.38
N THR A 112 -33.19 26.05 6.65
CA THR A 112 -33.83 26.85 7.73
C THR A 112 -33.06 28.14 7.99
N VAL A 113 -31.74 28.11 8.03
CA VAL A 113 -30.90 29.30 8.25
C VAL A 113 -31.00 30.27 7.07
N ALA A 114 -31.04 29.75 5.83
CA ALA A 114 -31.23 30.59 4.64
C ALA A 114 -32.53 31.38 4.66
N VAL A 115 -33.60 30.85 5.26
CA VAL A 115 -34.89 31.55 5.42
C VAL A 115 -34.77 32.67 6.46
N ASN A 116 -33.93 32.50 7.48
CA ASN A 116 -33.80 33.47 8.59
C ASN A 116 -32.75 34.57 8.31
N SER A 117 -32.15 34.58 7.12
CA SER A 117 -31.19 35.61 6.64
C SER A 117 -29.98 35.82 7.54
N ASP A 118 -29.52 34.78 8.27
CA ASP A 118 -28.30 34.79 9.06
C ASP A 118 -27.11 34.32 8.22
N ASP A 119 -26.38 35.28 7.63
CA ASP A 119 -25.33 35.02 6.63
C ASP A 119 -24.08 34.38 7.23
N ASP A 120 -23.75 34.73 8.48
CA ASP A 120 -22.59 34.16 9.19
C ASP A 120 -22.80 32.66 9.50
N THR A 121 -23.99 32.32 10.04
CA THR A 121 -24.31 30.91 10.32
C THR A 121 -24.49 30.10 9.02
N LEU A 122 -24.95 30.71 7.96
CA LEU A 122 -25.06 30.09 6.64
C LEU A 122 -23.67 29.74 6.07
N SER A 123 -22.69 30.62 6.23
CA SER A 123 -21.30 30.40 5.82
C SER A 123 -20.68 29.22 6.56
N LEU A 124 -20.82 29.17 7.89
CA LEU A 124 -20.32 28.06 8.71
C LEU A 124 -20.94 26.71 8.34
N VAL A 125 -22.24 26.68 8.07
CA VAL A 125 -22.91 25.44 7.64
C VAL A 125 -22.41 24.98 6.28
N LYS A 126 -22.17 25.90 5.33
CA LYS A 126 -21.60 25.55 4.01
C LYS A 126 -20.19 24.97 4.15
N GLU A 127 -19.35 25.53 5.02
CA GLU A 127 -18.00 25.00 5.28
C GLU A 127 -18.06 23.58 5.87
N GLN A 128 -18.95 23.32 6.82
CA GLN A 128 -19.16 21.98 7.38
C GLN A 128 -19.62 20.97 6.33
N ILE A 129 -20.54 21.35 5.45
CA ILE A 129 -20.99 20.51 4.33
C ILE A 129 -19.84 20.21 3.38
N ALA A 130 -18.98 21.19 3.07
CA ALA A 130 -17.80 21.00 2.24
C ALA A 130 -16.80 20.04 2.88
N ALA A 131 -16.56 20.19 4.20
CA ALA A 131 -15.70 19.29 4.97
C ALA A 131 -16.21 17.84 4.94
N PHE A 132 -17.48 17.60 5.23
CA PHE A 132 -18.06 16.26 5.14
C PHE A 132 -18.07 15.68 3.73
N THR A 133 -18.21 16.53 2.72
CA THR A 133 -18.13 16.09 1.32
C THR A 133 -16.71 15.62 0.98
N ALA A 134 -15.67 16.33 1.46
CA ALA A 134 -14.29 15.95 1.30
C ALA A 134 -13.97 14.64 2.06
N GLU A 135 -14.45 14.51 3.32
CA GLU A 135 -14.33 13.29 4.11
C GLU A 135 -14.96 12.08 3.39
N LEU A 136 -16.19 12.21 2.92
CA LEU A 136 -16.87 11.16 2.16
C LEU A 136 -16.12 10.74 0.89
N LYS A 137 -15.49 11.70 0.20
CA LYS A 137 -14.66 11.40 -0.97
C LYS A 137 -13.44 10.56 -0.58
N GLY A 138 -12.79 10.90 0.54
CA GLY A 138 -11.67 10.14 1.09
C GLY A 138 -12.06 8.71 1.49
N LEU A 139 -13.11 8.58 2.30
CA LEU A 139 -13.61 7.27 2.76
C LEU A 139 -14.01 6.36 1.60
N ARG A 140 -14.70 6.90 0.59
CA ARG A 140 -15.07 6.13 -0.61
C ARG A 140 -13.87 5.71 -1.44
N LYS A 141 -12.81 6.54 -1.50
CA LYS A 141 -11.55 6.15 -2.13
C LYS A 141 -10.91 4.97 -1.39
N GLU A 142 -10.88 4.98 -0.06
CA GLU A 142 -10.33 3.89 0.75
C GLU A 142 -11.13 2.59 0.61
N VAL A 143 -12.47 2.66 0.53
CA VAL A 143 -13.31 1.48 0.24
C VAL A 143 -12.94 0.86 -1.11
N ARG A 144 -12.78 1.67 -2.16
CA ARG A 144 -12.35 1.19 -3.48
C ARG A 144 -10.97 0.53 -3.42
N LEU A 145 -10.02 1.12 -2.69
CA LEU A 145 -8.71 0.51 -2.50
C LEU A 145 -8.81 -0.85 -1.79
N CYS A 146 -9.72 -1.02 -0.82
CA CYS A 146 -9.95 -2.31 -0.18
C CYS A 146 -10.47 -3.36 -1.19
N ASP A 147 -11.38 -2.97 -2.10
CA ASP A 147 -11.88 -3.87 -3.15
C ASP A 147 -10.78 -4.23 -4.15
N ASP A 148 -9.99 -3.26 -4.57
CA ASP A 148 -8.85 -3.47 -5.46
C ASP A 148 -7.81 -4.41 -4.83
N ILE A 149 -7.51 -4.26 -3.54
CA ILE A 149 -6.61 -5.14 -2.79
C ILE A 149 -7.15 -6.57 -2.77
N ALA A 150 -8.44 -6.76 -2.50
CA ALA A 150 -9.05 -8.08 -2.43
C ALA A 150 -8.90 -8.84 -3.76
N VAL A 151 -9.14 -8.17 -4.88
CA VAL A 151 -9.00 -8.76 -6.22
C VAL A 151 -7.53 -8.95 -6.59
N ARG A 152 -6.71 -7.91 -6.43
CA ARG A 152 -5.33 -7.89 -6.90
C ARG A 152 -4.41 -8.84 -6.12
N SER A 153 -4.66 -9.04 -4.83
CA SER A 153 -3.87 -9.96 -4.01
C SER A 153 -3.89 -11.40 -4.53
N GLY A 154 -5.02 -11.88 -5.04
CA GLY A 154 -5.14 -13.17 -5.70
C GLY A 154 -4.27 -13.24 -6.96
N VAL A 155 -4.43 -12.26 -7.87
CA VAL A 155 -3.66 -12.17 -9.11
C VAL A 155 -2.15 -12.07 -8.87
N MET A 156 -1.73 -11.27 -7.88
CA MET A 156 -0.32 -11.16 -7.49
C MET A 156 0.25 -12.48 -7.01
N SER A 157 -0.50 -13.20 -6.17
CA SER A 157 -0.10 -14.50 -5.65
C SER A 157 0.09 -15.52 -6.76
N GLU A 158 -0.85 -15.59 -7.71
CA GLU A 158 -0.77 -16.47 -8.88
C GLU A 158 0.45 -16.15 -9.75
N LYS A 159 0.70 -14.87 -10.05
CA LYS A 159 1.86 -14.45 -10.83
C LYS A 159 3.18 -14.80 -10.15
N LEU A 160 3.30 -14.58 -8.85
CA LEU A 160 4.51 -14.93 -8.11
C LEU A 160 4.74 -16.44 -8.10
N ASN A 161 3.70 -17.24 -7.89
CA ASN A 161 3.78 -18.69 -7.96
C ASN A 161 4.21 -19.19 -9.35
N ALA A 162 3.70 -18.57 -10.43
CA ALA A 162 4.11 -18.88 -11.79
C ALA A 162 5.59 -18.56 -12.04
N ILE A 163 6.06 -17.39 -11.59
CA ILE A 163 7.47 -16.97 -11.71
C ILE A 163 8.37 -17.95 -10.96
N GLU A 164 8.05 -18.29 -9.72
CA GLU A 164 8.80 -19.25 -8.92
C GLU A 164 8.85 -20.64 -9.56
N ALA A 165 7.72 -21.09 -10.15
CA ALA A 165 7.67 -22.36 -10.85
C ALA A 165 8.58 -22.39 -12.07
N GLU A 166 8.61 -21.31 -12.86
CA GLU A 166 9.52 -21.17 -14.01
C GLU A 166 10.99 -21.11 -13.56
N GLU A 167 11.31 -20.38 -12.50
CA GLU A 167 12.70 -20.33 -11.98
C GLU A 167 13.16 -21.69 -11.48
N LYS A 168 12.29 -22.44 -10.80
CA LYS A 168 12.58 -23.80 -10.31
C LYS A 168 12.78 -24.79 -11.46
N SER A 169 12.01 -24.68 -12.56
CA SER A 169 12.17 -25.54 -13.74
C SER A 169 13.49 -25.26 -14.45
N LYS A 170 13.81 -23.99 -14.71
CA LYS A 170 15.09 -23.57 -15.31
C LYS A 170 16.29 -24.01 -14.46
N GLY A 171 16.19 -23.88 -13.13
CA GLY A 171 17.26 -24.32 -12.23
C GLY A 171 17.47 -25.83 -12.19
N LYS A 172 16.44 -26.65 -12.50
CA LYS A 172 16.58 -28.12 -12.62
C LYS A 172 17.22 -28.48 -13.96
N GLU A 173 16.89 -27.78 -15.03
CA GLU A 173 17.39 -28.00 -16.37
C GLU A 173 18.90 -27.70 -16.44
N THR A 174 19.33 -26.56 -15.92
CA THR A 174 20.75 -26.19 -15.82
C THR A 174 21.58 -27.22 -15.04
N LYS A 175 21.06 -27.71 -13.89
CA LYS A 175 21.74 -28.76 -13.11
C LYS A 175 21.80 -30.10 -13.84
N ARG A 176 20.81 -30.42 -14.66
CA ARG A 176 20.80 -31.64 -15.48
C ARG A 176 21.85 -31.55 -16.58
N ASP A 177 21.93 -30.41 -17.27
CA ASP A 177 22.93 -30.15 -18.33
C ASP A 177 24.37 -30.15 -17.78
N GLU A 178 24.61 -29.56 -16.60
CA GLU A 178 25.89 -29.63 -15.92
C GLU A 178 26.32 -31.06 -15.54
N ARG A 179 25.36 -31.91 -15.13
CA ARG A 179 25.61 -33.34 -14.84
C ARG A 179 25.99 -34.13 -16.09
N ILE A 180 25.32 -33.85 -17.20
CA ILE A 180 25.62 -34.49 -18.50
C ILE A 180 27.00 -34.08 -18.95
N ARG A 181 27.39 -32.80 -18.90
CA ARG A 181 28.71 -32.30 -19.27
C ARG A 181 29.86 -32.86 -18.42
N ARG A 182 29.61 -33.24 -17.15
CA ARG A 182 30.63 -33.81 -16.25
C ARG A 182 30.84 -35.31 -16.46
N ARG A 183 29.93 -35.98 -17.21
CA ARG A 183 30.00 -37.44 -17.46
C ARG A 183 30.47 -37.82 -18.84
N GLY A 184 30.61 -36.88 -19.75
CA GLY A 184 31.25 -37.03 -21.07
C GLY A 184 32.68 -36.49 -21.07
#